data_5249f59480ed027ab7e382915ba69fc0
#
_entry.id   5249f59480ed027ab7e382915ba69fc0
#
_cell.length_a   1.000
_cell.length_b   1.000
_cell.length_c   1.000
_cell.angle_alpha   90.00
_cell.angle_beta   90.00
_cell.angle_gamma   90.00
#
_symmetry.space_group_name_H-M   'P 1'
#
loop_
_entity.id
_entity.type
_entity.pdbx_description
1 polymer ?
#
loop_
_entity_poly.entity_id
_entity_poly.type
_entity_poly.pdbx_seq_one_letter_code
_entity_poly.pdbx_strand_id
1 'polypeptide(L)'
;MDILVAGGHGQVARRLLKLLAAGGHTARGLIRNPAHAADLQAVGAVPVIGDLEAEESLSPYVKGADAVVFAAGAGPGSGPARKRTVDLGGAVKLADAATDQGVRRYVMVSSIGAHDPSAAGPMRAYLEAKAEADAYVSASGLDCTIVRPGSLTDDPGTGLVTVTRDLGRRGPVPRDDVAAVLAACLSTPATIGVTFELFAGDTPIPQALAF
;
A
#
# COMPACT_ATOMS: atom_id res chain seq x y z
N MET A 1 -4.31 -13.01 -11.58
CA MET A 1 -3.99 -13.06 -10.14
C MET A 1 -5.22 -12.69 -9.34
N ASP A 2 -5.37 -13.28 -8.15
CA ASP A 2 -6.28 -12.82 -7.12
C ASP A 2 -5.50 -11.92 -6.13
N ILE A 3 -5.92 -10.67 -5.95
CA ILE A 3 -5.16 -9.67 -5.20
C ILE A 3 -6.05 -9.04 -4.13
N LEU A 4 -5.67 -9.17 -2.86
CA LEU A 4 -6.35 -8.51 -1.75
C LEU A 4 -5.68 -7.16 -1.44
N VAL A 5 -6.47 -6.08 -1.49
CA VAL A 5 -6.04 -4.72 -1.15
C VAL A 5 -6.65 -4.31 0.18
N ALA A 6 -5.85 -4.25 1.24
CA ALA A 6 -6.27 -3.75 2.56
C ALA A 6 -6.41 -2.22 2.54
N GLY A 7 -7.53 -1.71 3.08
CA GLY A 7 -7.89 -0.30 2.98
C GLY A 7 -8.57 0.06 1.66
N GLY A 8 -9.34 -0.88 1.09
CA GLY A 8 -9.91 -0.85 -0.25
C GLY A 8 -10.70 0.40 -0.64
N HIS A 9 -11.27 1.15 0.32
CA HIS A 9 -11.98 2.41 0.05
C HIS A 9 -11.06 3.65 0.06
N GLY A 10 -9.76 3.49 0.38
CA GLY A 10 -8.79 4.58 0.31
C GLY A 10 -8.62 5.10 -1.13
N GLN A 11 -8.25 6.38 -1.28
CA GLN A 11 -8.17 7.02 -2.60
C GLN A 11 -7.15 6.34 -3.54
N VAL A 12 -5.97 5.94 -3.03
CA VAL A 12 -4.98 5.17 -3.79
C VAL A 12 -5.51 3.75 -4.06
N ALA A 13 -6.10 3.11 -3.03
CA ALA A 13 -6.62 1.75 -3.15
C ALA A 13 -7.71 1.60 -4.22
N ARG A 14 -8.67 2.53 -4.30
CA ARG A 14 -9.73 2.49 -5.34
C ARG A 14 -9.16 2.64 -6.75
N ARG A 15 -8.13 3.48 -6.94
CA ARG A 15 -7.42 3.63 -8.22
C ARG A 15 -6.68 2.35 -8.58
N LEU A 16 -6.00 1.75 -7.61
CA LEU A 16 -5.33 0.46 -7.78
C LEU A 16 -6.32 -0.65 -8.14
N LEU A 17 -7.41 -0.79 -7.38
CA LEU A 17 -8.44 -1.79 -7.63
C LEU A 17 -9.03 -1.67 -9.04
N LYS A 18 -9.28 -0.43 -9.52
CA LYS A 18 -9.72 -0.16 -10.89
C LYS A 18 -8.71 -0.65 -11.93
N LEU A 19 -7.42 -0.36 -11.73
CA LEU A 19 -6.36 -0.80 -12.64
C LEU A 19 -6.24 -2.32 -12.68
N LEU A 20 -6.29 -2.97 -11.52
CA LEU A 20 -6.20 -4.42 -11.40
C LEU A 20 -7.39 -5.11 -12.08
N ALA A 21 -8.62 -4.64 -11.85
CA ALA A 21 -9.81 -5.17 -12.49
C ALA A 21 -9.76 -4.99 -14.02
N ALA A 22 -9.36 -3.82 -14.50
CA ALA A 22 -9.18 -3.55 -15.94
C ALA A 22 -8.07 -4.42 -16.56
N GLY A 23 -7.06 -4.80 -15.78
CA GLY A 23 -5.99 -5.73 -16.17
C GLY A 23 -6.39 -7.21 -16.13
N GLY A 24 -7.67 -7.53 -15.87
CA GLY A 24 -8.17 -8.91 -15.83
C GLY A 24 -7.82 -9.69 -14.56
N HIS A 25 -7.46 -9.00 -13.48
CA HIS A 25 -7.20 -9.60 -12.17
C HIS A 25 -8.48 -9.64 -11.32
N THR A 26 -8.58 -10.60 -10.40
CA THR A 26 -9.57 -10.55 -9.33
C THR A 26 -9.07 -9.57 -8.28
N ALA A 27 -9.63 -8.35 -8.29
CA ALA A 27 -9.26 -7.27 -7.38
C ALA A 27 -10.20 -7.25 -6.17
N ARG A 28 -9.74 -7.75 -5.01
CA ARG A 28 -10.52 -7.77 -3.77
C ARG A 28 -10.13 -6.59 -2.88
N GLY A 29 -11.11 -5.78 -2.47
CA GLY A 29 -10.89 -4.65 -1.57
C GLY A 29 -11.42 -4.90 -0.18
N LEU A 30 -10.55 -4.99 0.83
CA LEU A 30 -10.94 -5.12 2.22
C LEU A 30 -11.42 -3.78 2.77
N ILE A 31 -12.68 -3.71 3.20
CA ILE A 31 -13.35 -2.52 3.70
C ILE A 31 -14.11 -2.83 4.99
N ARG A 32 -14.07 -1.93 5.97
CA ARG A 32 -14.79 -2.10 7.23
C ARG A 32 -16.26 -1.67 7.18
N ASN A 33 -16.58 -0.71 6.32
CA ASN A 33 -17.95 -0.18 6.20
C ASN A 33 -18.65 -0.80 4.98
N PRO A 34 -19.67 -1.63 5.16
CA PRO A 34 -20.42 -2.25 4.05
C PRO A 34 -21.02 -1.22 3.07
N ALA A 35 -21.33 0.00 3.52
CA ALA A 35 -21.86 1.05 2.65
C ALA A 35 -20.92 1.46 1.51
N HIS A 36 -19.62 1.17 1.65
CA HIS A 36 -18.63 1.43 0.60
C HIS A 36 -18.55 0.32 -0.47
N ALA A 37 -19.31 -0.76 -0.34
CA ALA A 37 -19.23 -1.88 -1.27
C ALA A 37 -19.58 -1.47 -2.71
N ALA A 38 -20.61 -0.62 -2.88
CA ALA A 38 -21.01 -0.12 -4.19
C ALA A 38 -19.90 0.65 -4.91
N ASP A 39 -19.09 1.42 -4.18
CA ASP A 39 -17.98 2.18 -4.75
C ASP A 39 -16.87 1.26 -5.32
N LEU A 40 -16.64 0.11 -4.67
CA LEU A 40 -15.68 -0.88 -5.15
C LEU A 40 -16.23 -1.62 -6.37
N GLN A 41 -17.51 -2.01 -6.33
CA GLN A 41 -18.19 -2.67 -7.45
C GLN A 41 -18.20 -1.76 -8.70
N ALA A 42 -18.39 -0.47 -8.53
CA ALA A 42 -18.39 0.52 -9.63
C ALA A 42 -17.03 0.60 -10.36
N VAL A 43 -15.94 0.20 -9.72
CA VAL A 43 -14.61 0.11 -10.36
C VAL A 43 -14.21 -1.32 -10.75
N GLY A 44 -15.16 -2.27 -10.70
CA GLY A 44 -14.93 -3.66 -11.08
C GLY A 44 -14.27 -4.52 -10.00
N ALA A 45 -14.15 -4.01 -8.77
CA ALA A 45 -13.54 -4.73 -7.67
C ALA A 45 -14.58 -5.51 -6.84
N VAL A 46 -14.13 -6.55 -6.16
CA VAL A 46 -14.92 -7.36 -5.23
C VAL A 46 -14.77 -6.82 -3.80
N PRO A 47 -15.83 -6.30 -3.18
CA PRO A 47 -15.77 -5.86 -1.80
C PRO A 47 -15.67 -7.06 -0.85
N VAL A 48 -14.75 -6.97 0.11
CA VAL A 48 -14.58 -7.92 1.21
C VAL A 48 -14.78 -7.16 2.51
N ILE A 49 -15.72 -7.58 3.34
CA ILE A 49 -16.03 -6.86 4.59
C ILE A 49 -15.20 -7.42 5.73
N GLY A 50 -14.40 -6.55 6.35
CA GLY A 50 -13.56 -6.87 7.51
C GLY A 50 -12.84 -5.62 8.03
N ASP A 51 -12.56 -5.58 9.32
CA ASP A 51 -11.95 -4.44 10.00
C ASP A 51 -10.51 -4.76 10.45
N LEU A 52 -9.54 -4.04 9.88
CA LEU A 52 -8.12 -4.16 10.24
C LEU A 52 -7.84 -3.94 11.74
N GLU A 53 -8.69 -3.17 12.43
CA GLU A 53 -8.52 -2.90 13.86
C GLU A 53 -9.16 -3.99 14.72
N ALA A 54 -10.40 -4.39 14.39
CA ALA A 54 -11.21 -5.29 15.21
C ALA A 54 -10.85 -6.78 15.04
N GLU A 55 -10.41 -7.19 13.85
CA GLU A 55 -10.07 -8.59 13.58
C GLU A 55 -8.79 -9.01 14.30
N GLU A 56 -8.81 -10.18 14.94
CA GLU A 56 -7.61 -10.77 15.54
C GLU A 56 -6.65 -11.27 14.46
N SER A 57 -7.17 -11.85 13.38
CA SER A 57 -6.41 -12.34 12.23
C SER A 57 -7.07 -11.97 10.91
N LEU A 58 -6.26 -11.66 9.91
CA LEU A 58 -6.71 -11.42 8.54
C LEU A 58 -6.61 -12.66 7.64
N SER A 59 -6.17 -13.81 8.16
CA SER A 59 -6.01 -15.05 7.40
C SER A 59 -7.26 -15.48 6.62
N PRO A 60 -8.50 -15.36 7.15
CA PRO A 60 -9.70 -15.68 6.37
C PRO A 60 -9.87 -14.83 5.11
N TYR A 61 -9.44 -13.58 5.15
CA TYR A 61 -9.55 -12.63 4.02
C TYR A 61 -8.45 -12.81 2.99
N VAL A 62 -7.25 -13.24 3.41
CA VAL A 62 -6.08 -13.49 2.56
C VAL A 62 -6.17 -14.82 1.82
N LYS A 63 -6.94 -15.76 2.36
CA LYS A 63 -7.08 -17.11 1.78
C LYS A 63 -7.38 -17.08 0.28
N GLY A 64 -6.54 -17.79 -0.49
CA GLY A 64 -6.67 -17.92 -1.94
C GLY A 64 -6.14 -16.72 -2.74
N ALA A 65 -5.56 -15.71 -2.10
CA ALA A 65 -4.89 -14.63 -2.80
C ALA A 65 -3.53 -15.08 -3.37
N ASP A 66 -3.17 -14.54 -4.53
CA ASP A 66 -1.81 -14.64 -5.09
C ASP A 66 -0.89 -13.56 -4.52
N ALA A 67 -1.45 -12.42 -4.14
CA ALA A 67 -0.73 -11.29 -3.58
C ALA A 67 -1.60 -10.44 -2.65
N VAL A 68 -0.96 -9.72 -1.74
CA VAL A 68 -1.63 -8.73 -0.88
C VAL A 68 -1.00 -7.35 -1.03
N VAL A 69 -1.84 -6.30 -0.94
CA VAL A 69 -1.39 -4.92 -0.95
C VAL A 69 -1.90 -4.21 0.32
N PHE A 70 -1.00 -3.64 1.09
CA PHE A 70 -1.35 -2.78 2.22
C PHE A 70 -1.40 -1.32 1.77
N ALA A 71 -2.61 -0.78 1.60
CA ALA A 71 -2.86 0.61 1.23
C ALA A 71 -3.77 1.34 2.24
N ALA A 72 -3.83 0.80 3.47
CA ALA A 72 -4.59 1.39 4.57
C ALA A 72 -3.77 2.44 5.32
N GLY A 73 -4.48 3.34 5.97
CA GLY A 73 -3.95 4.30 6.90
C GLY A 73 -5.07 4.88 7.76
N ALA A 74 -4.73 5.33 8.96
CA ALA A 74 -5.70 5.85 9.91
C ALA A 74 -6.40 7.16 9.45
N GLY A 75 -5.86 7.79 8.41
CA GLY A 75 -6.39 9.03 7.84
C GLY A 75 -5.95 10.30 8.60
N PRO A 76 -6.16 11.48 7.97
CA PRO A 76 -5.92 12.77 8.61
C PRO A 76 -6.76 12.94 9.89
N GLY A 77 -6.22 13.63 10.89
CA GLY A 77 -6.94 13.94 12.13
C GLY A 77 -7.12 12.77 13.11
N SER A 78 -6.74 11.54 12.74
CA SER A 78 -6.71 10.42 13.67
C SER A 78 -5.57 10.60 14.68
N GLY A 79 -5.82 10.32 15.96
CA GLY A 79 -4.81 10.43 17.02
C GLY A 79 -3.69 9.39 16.88
N PRO A 80 -2.60 9.55 17.70
CA PRO A 80 -1.46 8.63 17.67
C PRO A 80 -1.82 7.16 17.88
N ALA A 81 -2.79 6.87 18.75
CA ALA A 81 -3.25 5.51 19.01
C ALA A 81 -3.73 4.83 17.72
N ARG A 82 -4.49 5.54 16.90
CA ARG A 82 -4.98 4.97 15.64
C ARG A 82 -3.91 4.81 14.57
N LYS A 83 -2.85 5.59 14.59
CA LYS A 83 -1.67 5.33 13.74
C LYS A 83 -1.04 3.99 14.09
N ARG A 84 -0.95 3.66 15.38
CA ARG A 84 -0.41 2.38 15.82
C ARG A 84 -1.32 1.19 15.47
N THR A 85 -2.64 1.32 15.65
CA THR A 85 -3.56 0.20 15.39
C THR A 85 -3.79 -0.05 13.90
N VAL A 86 -3.87 0.99 13.07
CA VAL A 86 -4.14 0.86 11.63
C VAL A 86 -2.85 0.81 10.82
N ASP A 87 -1.98 1.86 10.94
CA ASP A 87 -0.81 1.97 10.05
C ASP A 87 0.26 0.92 10.36
N LEU A 88 0.48 0.59 11.64
CA LEU A 88 1.38 -0.46 12.06
C LEU A 88 0.64 -1.79 12.23
N GLY A 89 -0.33 -1.87 13.16
CA GLY A 89 -1.00 -3.13 13.50
C GLY A 89 -1.70 -3.79 12.31
N GLY A 90 -2.34 -2.98 11.44
CA GLY A 90 -2.95 -3.49 10.21
C GLY A 90 -1.92 -4.07 9.24
N ALA A 91 -0.75 -3.43 9.08
CA ALA A 91 0.31 -3.92 8.20
C ALA A 91 0.91 -5.22 8.73
N VAL A 92 1.17 -5.29 10.04
CA VAL A 92 1.66 -6.51 10.73
C VAL A 92 0.68 -7.65 10.56
N LYS A 93 -0.61 -7.46 10.92
CA LYS A 93 -1.64 -8.50 10.78
C LYS A 93 -1.80 -9.01 9.35
N LEU A 94 -1.67 -8.12 8.34
CA LEU A 94 -1.73 -8.54 6.95
C LEU A 94 -0.50 -9.36 6.53
N ALA A 95 0.69 -9.02 7.04
CA ALA A 95 1.92 -9.78 6.77
C ALA A 95 1.88 -11.16 7.43
N ASP A 96 1.41 -11.25 8.68
CA ASP A 96 1.22 -12.51 9.38
C ASP A 96 0.21 -13.40 8.65
N ALA A 97 -0.94 -12.82 8.25
CA ALA A 97 -1.95 -13.54 7.49
C ALA A 97 -1.45 -14.02 6.12
N ALA A 98 -0.62 -13.22 5.43
CA ALA A 98 0.00 -13.63 4.17
C ALA A 98 0.95 -14.83 4.40
N THR A 99 1.76 -14.79 5.45
CA THR A 99 2.65 -15.88 5.83
C THR A 99 1.87 -17.15 6.16
N ASP A 100 0.83 -17.05 7.00
CA ASP A 100 -0.02 -18.18 7.41
C ASP A 100 -0.72 -18.85 6.22
N GLN A 101 -1.11 -18.07 5.21
CA GLN A 101 -1.79 -18.57 4.01
C GLN A 101 -0.84 -18.92 2.87
N GLY A 102 0.49 -18.80 3.05
CA GLY A 102 1.48 -19.07 2.04
C GLY A 102 1.52 -18.06 0.88
N VAL A 103 0.92 -16.89 1.06
CA VAL A 103 0.92 -15.79 0.09
C VAL A 103 2.21 -15.00 0.23
N ARG A 104 3.14 -15.16 -0.71
CA ARG A 104 4.47 -14.57 -0.59
C ARG A 104 4.54 -13.09 -1.00
N ARG A 105 3.79 -12.70 -2.05
CA ARG A 105 3.88 -11.35 -2.62
C ARG A 105 3.15 -10.32 -1.77
N TYR A 106 3.90 -9.38 -1.20
CA TYR A 106 3.40 -8.29 -0.35
C TYR A 106 3.87 -6.93 -0.87
N VAL A 107 2.95 -6.01 -1.18
CA VAL A 107 3.28 -4.64 -1.58
C VAL A 107 2.71 -3.67 -0.55
N MET A 108 3.51 -2.71 -0.09
CA MET A 108 3.11 -1.79 0.98
C MET A 108 3.21 -0.33 0.55
N VAL A 109 2.17 0.45 0.85
CA VAL A 109 2.21 1.90 0.81
C VAL A 109 2.67 2.43 2.17
N SER A 110 3.89 2.94 2.21
CA SER A 110 4.48 3.63 3.36
C SER A 110 4.45 5.16 3.16
N SER A 111 5.50 5.86 3.54
CA SER A 111 5.61 7.32 3.39
C SER A 111 7.07 7.76 3.33
N ILE A 112 7.35 8.81 2.55
CA ILE A 112 8.62 9.53 2.71
C ILE A 112 8.78 9.97 4.16
N GLY A 113 10.03 10.04 4.63
CA GLY A 113 10.37 10.40 6.02
C GLY A 113 10.24 9.26 7.02
N ALA A 114 9.70 8.07 6.65
CA ALA A 114 9.66 6.91 7.54
C ALA A 114 11.07 6.40 7.91
N HIS A 115 12.12 6.78 7.17
CA HIS A 115 13.50 6.44 7.49
C HIS A 115 14.06 7.23 8.68
N ASP A 116 13.55 8.46 8.92
CA ASP A 116 13.93 9.29 10.07
C ASP A 116 12.71 10.04 10.64
N PRO A 117 11.90 9.37 11.49
CA PRO A 117 10.73 9.99 12.12
C PRO A 117 11.09 11.12 13.10
N SER A 118 12.33 11.20 13.57
CA SER A 118 12.73 12.13 14.63
C SER A 118 12.55 13.60 14.25
N ALA A 119 12.76 13.93 12.96
CA ALA A 119 12.64 15.29 12.43
C ALA A 119 11.21 15.69 12.02
N ALA A 120 10.19 14.84 12.25
CA ALA A 120 8.88 14.95 11.57
C ALA A 120 7.88 15.88 12.26
N GLY A 121 8.15 16.48 13.42
CA GLY A 121 7.20 17.34 14.11
C GLY A 121 5.82 16.69 14.32
N PRO A 122 4.72 17.33 13.87
CA PRO A 122 3.36 16.79 14.04
C PRO A 122 3.12 15.44 13.35
N MET A 123 3.93 15.07 12.36
CA MET A 123 3.84 13.80 11.64
C MET A 123 4.59 12.66 12.33
N ARG A 124 5.30 12.93 13.44
CA ARG A 124 6.20 11.98 14.09
C ARG A 124 5.52 10.64 14.41
N ALA A 125 4.38 10.67 15.10
CA ALA A 125 3.66 9.44 15.46
C ALA A 125 3.20 8.62 14.24
N TYR A 126 2.87 9.28 13.13
CA TYR A 126 2.56 8.62 11.87
C TYR A 126 3.79 7.97 11.26
N LEU A 127 4.90 8.70 11.17
CA LEU A 127 6.13 8.20 10.56
C LEU A 127 6.80 7.13 11.41
N GLU A 128 6.69 7.20 12.75
CA GLU A 128 7.12 6.12 13.65
C GLU A 128 6.33 4.83 13.36
N ALA A 129 5.01 4.91 13.25
CA ALA A 129 4.18 3.75 12.90
C ALA A 129 4.53 3.18 11.51
N LYS A 130 4.80 4.03 10.51
CA LYS A 130 5.25 3.60 9.17
C LYS A 130 6.64 2.97 9.21
N ALA A 131 7.58 3.55 9.95
CA ALA A 131 8.93 2.99 10.11
C ALA A 131 8.92 1.60 10.75
N GLU A 132 8.15 1.43 11.82
CA GLU A 132 8.02 0.13 12.50
C GLU A 132 7.33 -0.90 11.58
N ALA A 133 6.30 -0.49 10.82
CA ALA A 133 5.65 -1.36 9.84
C ALA A 133 6.60 -1.76 8.69
N ASP A 134 7.37 -0.81 8.14
CA ASP A 134 8.39 -1.06 7.13
C ASP A 134 9.42 -2.09 7.62
N ALA A 135 9.92 -1.91 8.85
CA ALA A 135 10.89 -2.83 9.46
C ALA A 135 10.31 -4.23 9.64
N TYR A 136 9.08 -4.33 10.15
CA TYR A 136 8.41 -5.62 10.34
C TYR A 136 8.21 -6.36 9.01
N VAL A 137 7.64 -5.68 8.02
CA VAL A 137 7.37 -6.27 6.70
C VAL A 137 8.67 -6.67 6.00
N SER A 138 9.73 -5.86 6.09
CA SER A 138 11.03 -6.20 5.51
C SER A 138 11.66 -7.44 6.16
N ALA A 139 11.41 -7.67 7.44
CA ALA A 139 11.95 -8.81 8.19
C ALA A 139 11.07 -10.07 8.10
N SER A 140 9.87 -9.99 7.52
CA SER A 140 8.87 -11.08 7.53
C SER A 140 9.24 -12.30 6.66
N GLY A 141 10.24 -12.18 5.79
CA GLY A 141 10.59 -13.22 4.81
C GLY A 141 9.65 -13.30 3.59
N LEU A 142 8.70 -12.37 3.48
CA LEU A 142 7.83 -12.23 2.31
C LEU A 142 8.58 -11.59 1.13
N ASP A 143 8.10 -11.83 -0.08
CA ASP A 143 8.54 -11.16 -1.30
C ASP A 143 7.98 -9.73 -1.31
N CYS A 144 8.47 -8.89 -0.38
CA CYS A 144 7.90 -7.58 -0.11
C CYS A 144 8.47 -6.48 -1.01
N THR A 145 7.64 -5.45 -1.26
CA THR A 145 8.04 -4.17 -1.85
C THR A 145 7.44 -3.06 -1.01
N ILE A 146 8.24 -2.10 -0.57
CA ILE A 146 7.80 -0.96 0.22
C ILE A 146 7.93 0.31 -0.61
N VAL A 147 6.79 0.92 -0.93
CA VAL A 147 6.71 2.17 -1.68
C VAL A 147 6.48 3.31 -0.69
N ARG A 148 7.37 4.30 -0.68
CA ARG A 148 7.29 5.51 0.15
C ARG A 148 6.96 6.72 -0.72
N PRO A 149 5.67 7.00 -1.00
CA PRO A 149 5.30 8.13 -1.83
C PRO A 149 5.55 9.46 -1.12
N GLY A 150 5.81 10.49 -1.92
CA GLY A 150 5.79 11.88 -1.53
C GLY A 150 4.40 12.40 -1.19
N SER A 151 4.23 13.72 -1.21
CA SER A 151 2.92 14.34 -0.97
C SER A 151 1.92 13.93 -2.05
N LEU A 152 0.83 13.29 -1.66
CA LEU A 152 -0.18 12.79 -2.58
C LEU A 152 -1.05 13.92 -3.13
N THR A 153 -1.17 13.99 -4.47
CA THR A 153 -2.08 14.94 -5.14
C THR A 153 -3.22 14.22 -5.87
N ASP A 154 -4.26 14.96 -6.24
CA ASP A 154 -5.37 14.48 -7.06
C ASP A 154 -5.25 14.92 -8.52
N ASP A 155 -4.08 15.40 -8.93
CA ASP A 155 -3.77 15.66 -10.34
C ASP A 155 -3.85 14.35 -11.14
N PRO A 156 -4.16 14.44 -12.45
CA PRO A 156 -4.11 13.27 -13.32
C PRO A 156 -2.72 12.62 -13.32
N GLY A 157 -2.70 11.30 -13.31
CA GLY A 157 -1.45 10.55 -13.46
C GLY A 157 -0.84 10.74 -14.86
N THR A 158 0.47 10.77 -14.91
CA THR A 158 1.23 10.92 -16.16
C THR A 158 1.88 9.63 -16.64
N GLY A 159 1.97 8.62 -15.77
CA GLY A 159 2.75 7.40 -16.00
C GLY A 159 4.27 7.63 -15.93
N LEU A 160 4.70 8.86 -15.58
CA LEU A 160 6.09 9.26 -15.45
C LEU A 160 6.43 9.55 -13.99
N VAL A 161 7.46 8.88 -13.47
CA VAL A 161 7.82 8.95 -12.05
C VAL A 161 9.33 9.09 -11.85
N THR A 162 9.70 9.51 -10.66
CA THR A 162 11.05 9.34 -10.12
C THR A 162 10.99 8.32 -8.99
N VAL A 163 11.76 7.26 -9.13
CA VAL A 163 12.00 6.24 -8.10
C VAL A 163 13.41 6.38 -7.61
N THR A 164 13.62 6.45 -6.29
CA THR A 164 14.94 6.61 -5.71
C THR A 164 15.08 5.85 -4.39
N ARG A 165 16.30 5.41 -4.11
CA ARG A 165 16.71 4.90 -2.79
C ARG A 165 17.40 5.97 -1.95
N ASP A 166 17.70 7.12 -2.54
CA ASP A 166 18.26 8.28 -1.84
C ASP A 166 17.17 8.90 -0.97
N LEU A 167 17.40 8.88 0.33
CA LEU A 167 16.44 9.30 1.34
C LEU A 167 16.49 10.82 1.55
N GLY A 168 15.34 11.42 1.91
CA GLY A 168 15.27 12.82 2.28
C GLY A 168 14.82 13.76 1.16
N ARG A 169 14.56 13.26 -0.06
CA ARG A 169 13.93 14.06 -1.10
C ARG A 169 12.48 14.37 -0.73
N ARG A 170 11.98 15.52 -1.18
CA ARG A 170 10.59 15.93 -1.04
C ARG A 170 10.00 16.26 -2.40
N GLY A 171 8.73 16.00 -2.58
CA GLY A 171 8.00 16.30 -3.81
C GLY A 171 6.60 15.69 -3.81
N PRO A 172 5.75 16.14 -4.74
CA PRO A 172 4.42 15.57 -4.94
C PRO A 172 4.48 14.30 -5.80
N VAL A 173 3.40 13.53 -5.74
CA VAL A 173 3.10 12.45 -6.68
C VAL A 173 1.59 12.27 -6.81
N PRO A 174 1.03 12.18 -8.03
CA PRO A 174 -0.36 11.86 -8.24
C PRO A 174 -0.74 10.49 -7.66
N ARG A 175 -1.91 10.40 -7.02
CA ARG A 175 -2.44 9.12 -6.54
C ARG A 175 -2.63 8.10 -7.65
N ASP A 176 -2.90 8.54 -8.86
CA ASP A 176 -3.01 7.67 -10.04
C ASP A 176 -1.66 7.02 -10.35
N ASP A 177 -0.55 7.78 -10.31
CA ASP A 177 0.79 7.24 -10.56
C ASP A 177 1.24 6.33 -9.41
N VAL A 178 0.89 6.63 -8.15
CA VAL A 178 1.13 5.71 -7.04
C VAL A 178 0.41 4.38 -7.29
N ALA A 179 -0.87 4.42 -7.66
CA ALA A 179 -1.64 3.22 -7.95
C ALA A 179 -1.04 2.41 -9.12
N ALA A 180 -0.59 3.09 -10.17
CA ALA A 180 0.06 2.46 -11.32
C ALA A 180 1.40 1.79 -10.94
N VAL A 181 2.20 2.44 -10.10
CA VAL A 181 3.45 1.85 -9.56
C VAL A 181 3.17 0.62 -8.70
N LEU A 182 2.15 0.67 -7.81
CA LEU A 182 1.76 -0.49 -7.01
C LEU A 182 1.33 -1.68 -7.87
N ALA A 183 0.52 -1.41 -8.93
CA ALA A 183 0.11 -2.44 -9.88
C ALA A 183 1.32 -3.05 -10.61
N ALA A 184 2.25 -2.22 -11.09
CA ALA A 184 3.45 -2.67 -11.77
C ALA A 184 4.37 -3.49 -10.84
N CYS A 185 4.52 -3.09 -9.56
CA CYS A 185 5.31 -3.84 -8.59
C CYS A 185 4.83 -5.28 -8.42
N LEU A 186 3.52 -5.55 -8.49
CA LEU A 186 2.97 -6.90 -8.32
C LEU A 186 3.54 -7.91 -9.32
N SER A 187 3.88 -7.46 -10.53
CA SER A 187 4.40 -8.30 -11.63
C SER A 187 5.88 -8.06 -11.96
N THR A 188 6.59 -7.21 -11.19
CA THR A 188 7.99 -6.86 -11.44
C THR A 188 8.90 -7.48 -10.37
N PRO A 189 9.54 -8.66 -10.62
CA PRO A 189 10.39 -9.33 -9.63
C PRO A 189 11.56 -8.47 -9.12
N ALA A 190 12.09 -7.55 -9.95
CA ALA A 190 13.17 -6.66 -9.55
C ALA A 190 12.82 -5.75 -8.35
N THR A 191 11.53 -5.60 -8.03
CA THR A 191 11.08 -4.81 -6.89
C THR A 191 11.02 -5.60 -5.57
N ILE A 192 11.22 -6.93 -5.61
CA ILE A 192 11.18 -7.77 -4.40
C ILE A 192 12.38 -7.43 -3.50
N GLY A 193 12.10 -7.25 -2.21
CA GLY A 193 13.09 -6.85 -1.21
C GLY A 193 13.49 -5.37 -1.29
N VAL A 194 12.82 -4.57 -2.13
CA VAL A 194 13.18 -3.17 -2.35
C VAL A 194 12.24 -2.22 -1.60
N THR A 195 12.86 -1.27 -0.88
CA THR A 195 12.20 -0.06 -0.35
C THR A 195 12.67 1.14 -1.15
N PHE A 196 11.74 1.97 -1.64
CA PHE A 196 12.07 3.15 -2.42
C PHE A 196 11.10 4.31 -2.19
N GLU A 197 11.59 5.54 -2.40
CA GLU A 197 10.77 6.75 -2.42
C GLU A 197 10.24 7.00 -3.84
N LEU A 198 9.02 7.53 -3.93
CA LEU A 198 8.29 7.73 -5.17
C LEU A 198 7.79 9.17 -5.30
N PHE A 199 8.10 9.81 -6.43
CA PHE A 199 7.69 11.17 -6.76
C PHE A 199 7.19 11.25 -8.20
N ALA A 200 6.50 12.34 -8.55
CA ALA A 200 6.33 12.73 -9.95
C ALA A 200 7.71 12.93 -10.61
N GLY A 201 7.84 12.56 -11.87
CA GLY A 201 9.13 12.61 -12.54
C GLY A 201 9.00 12.49 -14.06
N ASP A 202 10.09 12.08 -14.72
CA ASP A 202 10.22 12.06 -16.18
C ASP A 202 10.46 10.65 -16.73
N THR A 203 10.55 9.63 -15.86
CA THR A 203 10.86 8.26 -16.26
C THR A 203 9.60 7.42 -16.31
N PRO A 204 9.30 6.73 -17.43
CA PRO A 204 8.18 5.79 -17.49
C PRO A 204 8.25 4.72 -16.40
N ILE A 205 7.10 4.40 -15.78
CA ILE A 205 7.04 3.48 -14.63
C ILE A 205 7.79 2.17 -14.86
N PRO A 206 7.68 1.46 -16.00
CA PRO A 206 8.41 0.21 -16.22
C PRO A 206 9.93 0.36 -16.18
N GLN A 207 10.44 1.52 -16.68
CA GLN A 207 11.88 1.82 -16.64
C GLN A 207 12.34 2.25 -15.24
N ALA A 208 11.51 3.00 -14.53
CA ALA A 208 11.81 3.45 -13.17
C ALA A 208 11.89 2.29 -12.16
N LEU A 209 11.24 1.15 -12.43
CA LEU A 209 11.23 -0.05 -11.60
C LEU A 209 12.26 -1.11 -12.02
N ALA A 210 13.13 -0.82 -12.99
CA ALA A 210 14.24 -1.68 -13.39
C ALA A 210 15.44 -1.46 -12.47
N PHE A 211 15.39 -2.03 -11.24
CA PHE A 211 16.45 -1.92 -10.23
C PHE A 211 17.69 -2.76 -10.57
#